data_d192093777e1ecdcc8b3ad8ebaf654f3
#
_entry.id   d192093777e1ecdcc8b3ad8ebaf654f3
#
_cell.length_a   1.000
_cell.length_b   1.000
_cell.length_c   1.000
_cell.angle_alpha   90.00
_cell.angle_beta   90.00
_cell.angle_gamma   90.00
#
_symmetry.space_group_name_H-M   'P 1'
#
loop_
_entity.id
_entity.type
_entity.pdbx_description
1 polymer ?
#
loop_
_entity_poly.entity_id
_entity_poly.type
_entity_poly.pdbx_seq_one_letter_code
_entity_poly.pdbx_strand_id
1 'polypeptide(L)'
;MKYFLLIILAFIFLNSAHATTNILFLGDSLSEGQGVDEEQSFPRLVEKNLRAKKYDVTVTNGGVSGSTSASGESRLKWHLKNKTDILVLELGANDGLRGLKITETEKNLRSIIKIAKNKKIKVLLLGLLMPPNYGKKYATEFEVMYKHISTVEKIPFMPFILKEVAGIPQYNQTDGIHPNARGHEIVAVSVTEFVERNL
;
A
#
# COMPACT_ATOMS: atom_id res chain seq x y z
N MET A 1 -9.89 -46.58 54.24
CA MET A 1 -10.43 -46.14 52.98
C MET A 1 -9.77 -44.79 52.61
N LYS A 2 -8.87 -44.81 51.63
CA LYS A 2 -8.17 -43.62 51.15
C LYS A 2 -8.84 -43.10 49.88
N TYR A 3 -9.41 -41.91 49.92
CA TYR A 3 -10.02 -41.29 48.72
C TYR A 3 -8.89 -40.65 47.92
N PHE A 4 -8.68 -41.16 46.69
CA PHE A 4 -7.76 -40.63 45.70
C PHE A 4 -8.50 -39.55 44.88
N LEU A 5 -8.16 -38.26 45.14
CA LEU A 5 -8.77 -37.14 44.43
C LEU A 5 -8.02 -36.96 43.09
N LEU A 6 -8.66 -37.30 41.99
CA LEU A 6 -8.13 -37.14 40.65
C LEU A 6 -8.40 -35.67 40.18
N ILE A 7 -7.36 -34.84 40.23
CA ILE A 7 -7.43 -33.48 39.63
C ILE A 7 -7.20 -33.58 38.14
N ILE A 8 -8.29 -33.47 37.36
CA ILE A 8 -8.20 -33.33 35.91
C ILE A 8 -7.85 -31.87 35.57
N LEU A 9 -6.58 -31.62 35.19
CA LEU A 9 -6.15 -30.34 34.65
C LEU A 9 -6.66 -30.21 33.21
N ALA A 10 -7.79 -29.53 33.03
CA ALA A 10 -8.26 -29.18 31.69
C ALA A 10 -7.38 -28.06 31.14
N PHE A 11 -6.46 -28.39 30.22
CA PHE A 11 -5.76 -27.40 29.40
C PHE A 11 -6.77 -26.77 28.43
N ILE A 12 -7.29 -25.61 28.80
CA ILE A 12 -8.06 -24.77 27.87
C ILE A 12 -7.05 -24.14 26.91
N PHE A 13 -6.90 -24.73 25.74
CA PHE A 13 -6.24 -24.05 24.62
C PHE A 13 -7.12 -22.86 24.21
N LEU A 14 -6.81 -21.68 24.74
CA LEU A 14 -7.32 -20.42 24.21
C LEU A 14 -6.77 -20.28 22.79
N ASN A 15 -7.50 -20.80 21.81
CA ASN A 15 -7.32 -20.39 20.42
C ASN A 15 -7.66 -18.90 20.36
N SER A 16 -6.65 -18.03 20.45
CA SER A 16 -6.80 -16.62 20.10
C SER A 16 -7.17 -16.59 18.62
N ALA A 17 -8.46 -16.49 18.34
CA ALA A 17 -8.92 -16.18 16.99
C ALA A 17 -8.31 -14.82 16.63
N HIS A 18 -7.21 -14.81 15.91
CA HIS A 18 -6.66 -13.58 15.35
C HIS A 18 -7.69 -13.07 14.35
N ALA A 19 -8.23 -11.87 14.61
CA ALA A 19 -9.17 -11.26 13.69
C ALA A 19 -8.44 -10.94 12.38
N THR A 20 -9.03 -11.31 11.25
CA THR A 20 -8.53 -11.02 9.90
C THR A 20 -8.20 -9.52 9.77
N THR A 21 -6.98 -9.19 9.38
CA THR A 21 -6.55 -7.81 9.11
C THR A 21 -6.96 -7.41 7.71
N ASN A 22 -7.77 -6.37 7.58
CA ASN A 22 -8.25 -5.88 6.30
C ASN A 22 -7.36 -4.74 5.80
N ILE A 23 -6.70 -4.94 4.66
CA ILE A 23 -5.74 -4.01 4.05
C ILE A 23 -6.36 -3.44 2.79
N LEU A 24 -6.48 -2.12 2.72
CA LEU A 24 -6.90 -1.41 1.50
C LEU A 24 -5.66 -0.81 0.81
N PHE A 25 -5.41 -1.19 -0.43
CA PHE A 25 -4.52 -0.44 -1.31
C PHE A 25 -5.33 0.62 -2.04
N LEU A 26 -5.05 1.89 -1.78
CA LEU A 26 -5.65 3.02 -2.48
C LEU A 26 -4.58 3.64 -3.37
N GLY A 27 -4.67 3.33 -4.66
CA GLY A 27 -3.63 3.66 -5.63
C GLY A 27 -4.15 4.05 -7.00
N ASP A 28 -3.24 4.11 -7.95
CA ASP A 28 -3.56 4.37 -9.37
C ASP A 28 -3.34 3.12 -10.25
N SER A 29 -2.83 3.28 -11.47
CA SER A 29 -2.55 2.19 -12.40
C SER A 29 -1.52 1.18 -11.89
N LEU A 30 -0.60 1.60 -11.03
CA LEU A 30 0.38 0.70 -10.45
C LEU A 30 -0.30 -0.30 -9.50
N SER A 31 -1.17 0.19 -8.62
CA SER A 31 -1.95 -0.67 -7.72
C SER A 31 -3.01 -1.48 -8.47
N GLU A 32 -3.70 -0.88 -9.46
CA GLU A 32 -4.69 -1.60 -10.26
C GLU A 32 -4.08 -2.82 -10.95
N GLY A 33 -2.83 -2.71 -11.39
CA GLY A 33 -2.17 -3.73 -12.22
C GLY A 33 -2.45 -3.53 -13.69
N GLN A 34 -2.40 -2.26 -14.17
CA GLN A 34 -2.64 -1.95 -15.57
C GLN A 34 -1.74 -2.80 -16.48
N GLY A 35 -2.37 -3.51 -17.44
CA GLY A 35 -1.69 -4.33 -18.45
C GLY A 35 -1.27 -5.72 -17.98
N VAL A 36 -1.67 -6.14 -16.79
CA VAL A 36 -1.51 -7.51 -16.29
C VAL A 36 -2.85 -8.04 -15.77
N ASP A 37 -2.96 -9.35 -15.56
CA ASP A 37 -4.14 -9.94 -14.94
C ASP A 37 -4.27 -9.47 -13.48
N GLU A 38 -5.50 -9.39 -12.95
CA GLU A 38 -5.76 -8.93 -11.57
C GLU A 38 -4.90 -9.68 -10.54
N GLU A 39 -4.81 -11.01 -10.68
CA GLU A 39 -4.04 -11.87 -9.79
C GLU A 39 -2.51 -11.66 -9.86
N GLN A 40 -2.04 -10.98 -10.90
CA GLN A 40 -0.63 -10.60 -11.09
C GLN A 40 -0.33 -9.19 -10.58
N SER A 41 -1.35 -8.42 -10.18
CA SER A 41 -1.15 -7.11 -9.57
C SER A 41 -0.40 -7.22 -8.25
N PHE A 42 0.50 -6.27 -7.95
CA PHE A 42 1.29 -6.35 -6.73
C PHE A 42 0.45 -6.39 -5.44
N PRO A 43 -0.73 -5.74 -5.32
CA PRO A 43 -1.56 -5.88 -4.11
C PRO A 43 -2.07 -7.31 -3.90
N ARG A 44 -2.47 -8.01 -4.98
CA ARG A 44 -2.88 -9.43 -4.88
C ARG A 44 -1.72 -10.34 -4.52
N LEU A 45 -0.55 -10.08 -5.11
CA LEU A 45 0.67 -10.81 -4.78
C LEU A 45 1.10 -10.58 -3.32
N VAL A 46 0.94 -9.38 -2.78
CA VAL A 46 1.18 -9.07 -1.36
C VAL A 46 0.25 -9.89 -0.47
N GLU A 47 -1.04 -9.97 -0.78
CA GLU A 47 -1.99 -10.83 -0.05
C GLU A 47 -1.52 -12.30 -0.05
N LYS A 48 -1.21 -12.82 -1.22
CA LYS A 48 -0.70 -14.19 -1.39
C LYS A 48 0.56 -14.45 -0.56
N ASN A 49 1.52 -13.52 -0.61
CA ASN A 49 2.78 -13.64 0.12
C ASN A 49 2.58 -13.60 1.64
N LEU A 50 1.74 -12.69 2.15
CA LEU A 50 1.43 -12.61 3.58
C LEU A 50 0.70 -13.86 4.07
N ARG A 51 -0.27 -14.37 3.30
CA ARG A 51 -0.98 -15.62 3.63
C ARG A 51 -0.05 -16.83 3.62
N ALA A 52 0.90 -16.90 2.70
CA ALA A 52 1.93 -17.94 2.67
C ALA A 52 2.79 -17.93 3.95
N LYS A 53 3.01 -16.75 4.54
CA LYS A 53 3.68 -16.54 5.83
C LYS A 53 2.74 -16.72 7.04
N LYS A 54 1.51 -17.20 6.83
CA LYS A 54 0.50 -17.47 7.87
C LYS A 54 -0.13 -16.24 8.53
N TYR A 55 -0.02 -15.06 7.94
CA TYR A 55 -0.81 -13.91 8.36
C TYR A 55 -2.25 -14.06 7.87
N ASP A 56 -3.21 -13.83 8.77
CA ASP A 56 -4.64 -13.78 8.40
C ASP A 56 -4.98 -12.36 7.92
N VAL A 57 -4.90 -12.17 6.61
CA VAL A 57 -5.11 -10.88 5.95
C VAL A 57 -6.09 -11.00 4.78
N THR A 58 -6.79 -9.93 4.51
CA THR A 58 -7.60 -9.74 3.28
C THR A 58 -7.20 -8.43 2.65
N VAL A 59 -6.90 -8.45 1.34
CA VAL A 59 -6.50 -7.25 0.58
C VAL A 59 -7.64 -6.83 -0.33
N THR A 60 -8.03 -5.56 -0.22
CA THR A 60 -8.87 -4.87 -1.21
C THR A 60 -7.94 -4.05 -2.11
N ASN A 61 -7.91 -4.37 -3.40
CA ASN A 61 -7.25 -3.54 -4.39
C ASN A 61 -8.19 -2.42 -4.83
N GLY A 62 -7.90 -1.21 -4.38
CA GLY A 62 -8.61 0.01 -4.73
C GLY A 62 -7.83 0.86 -5.75
N GLY A 63 -6.94 0.25 -6.56
CA GLY A 63 -6.27 0.91 -7.67
C GLY A 63 -7.24 1.34 -8.76
N VAL A 64 -7.01 2.50 -9.40
CA VAL A 64 -7.77 2.97 -10.56
C VAL A 64 -6.82 3.73 -11.49
N SER A 65 -6.61 3.22 -12.69
CA SER A 65 -5.72 3.81 -13.69
C SER A 65 -6.03 5.26 -13.98
N GLY A 66 -4.98 6.07 -14.12
CA GLY A 66 -5.09 7.50 -14.40
C GLY A 66 -5.54 8.36 -13.22
N SER A 67 -5.81 7.77 -12.04
CA SER A 67 -6.23 8.53 -10.86
C SER A 67 -5.13 9.47 -10.38
N THR A 68 -5.53 10.71 -10.07
CA THR A 68 -4.71 11.67 -9.33
C THR A 68 -5.06 11.65 -7.84
N SER A 69 -4.24 12.31 -7.03
CA SER A 69 -4.50 12.50 -5.59
C SER A 69 -5.86 13.17 -5.30
N ALA A 70 -6.36 14.00 -6.22
CA ALA A 70 -7.63 14.70 -6.07
C ALA A 70 -8.85 13.75 -5.93
N SER A 71 -8.81 12.57 -6.55
CA SER A 71 -9.88 11.57 -6.44
C SER A 71 -9.80 10.72 -5.15
N GLY A 72 -8.67 10.77 -4.45
CA GLY A 72 -8.36 9.83 -3.39
C GLY A 72 -9.30 9.92 -2.18
N GLU A 73 -9.71 11.13 -1.78
CA GLU A 73 -10.62 11.31 -0.65
C GLU A 73 -12.00 10.65 -0.88
N SER A 74 -12.61 10.88 -2.03
CA SER A 74 -13.92 10.30 -2.37
C SER A 74 -13.85 8.78 -2.49
N ARG A 75 -12.78 8.26 -3.10
CA ARG A 75 -12.53 6.82 -3.25
C ARG A 75 -12.29 6.16 -1.89
N LEU A 76 -11.48 6.79 -1.01
CA LEU A 76 -11.30 6.29 0.35
C LEU A 76 -12.66 6.19 1.06
N LYS A 77 -13.46 7.27 1.06
CA LYS A 77 -14.79 7.28 1.70
C LYS A 77 -15.71 6.16 1.17
N TRP A 78 -15.62 5.85 -0.12
CA TRP A 78 -16.38 4.75 -0.71
C TRP A 78 -15.93 3.38 -0.17
N HIS A 79 -14.61 3.13 -0.12
CA HIS A 79 -14.06 1.88 0.40
C HIS A 79 -14.32 1.69 1.91
N LEU A 80 -14.35 2.79 2.67
CA LEU A 80 -14.60 2.77 4.13
C LEU A 80 -16.05 2.40 4.53
N LYS A 81 -16.90 2.02 3.58
CA LYS A 81 -18.16 1.30 3.85
C LYS A 81 -17.87 -0.11 4.38
N ASN A 82 -16.72 -0.67 4.08
CA ASN A 82 -16.23 -1.94 4.58
C ASN A 82 -15.15 -1.69 5.65
N LYS A 83 -14.92 -2.69 6.50
CA LYS A 83 -13.86 -2.65 7.50
C LYS A 83 -12.50 -2.52 6.81
N THR A 84 -11.70 -1.58 7.29
CA THR A 84 -10.31 -1.38 6.87
C THR A 84 -9.47 -1.14 8.12
N ASP A 85 -8.45 -1.95 8.32
CA ASP A 85 -7.54 -1.84 9.46
C ASP A 85 -6.24 -1.11 9.05
N ILE A 86 -5.79 -1.33 7.81
CA ILE A 86 -4.59 -0.71 7.24
C ILE A 86 -4.93 -0.12 5.87
N LEU A 87 -4.52 1.14 5.66
CA LEU A 87 -4.53 1.81 4.36
C LEU A 87 -3.09 1.87 3.83
N VAL A 88 -2.83 1.22 2.70
CA VAL A 88 -1.61 1.40 1.91
C VAL A 88 -1.92 2.44 0.83
N LEU A 89 -1.35 3.64 0.98
CA LEU A 89 -1.61 4.79 0.11
C LEU A 89 -0.51 4.89 -0.96
N GLU A 90 -0.90 4.70 -2.22
CA GLU A 90 -0.05 4.78 -3.41
C GLU A 90 -0.74 5.68 -4.44
N LEU A 91 -0.61 7.00 -4.32
CA LEU A 91 -1.18 8.00 -5.23
C LEU A 91 -0.22 9.17 -5.42
N GLY A 92 -0.32 9.79 -6.57
CA GLY A 92 0.42 11.01 -6.93
C GLY A 92 1.26 10.87 -8.20
N ALA A 93 1.51 9.66 -8.73
CA ALA A 93 2.24 9.51 -9.99
C ALA A 93 1.59 10.32 -11.11
N ASN A 94 0.27 10.21 -11.26
CA ASN A 94 -0.47 10.96 -12.29
C ASN A 94 -0.48 12.47 -12.06
N ASP A 95 -0.40 12.92 -10.80
CA ASP A 95 -0.20 14.34 -10.47
C ASP A 95 1.15 14.81 -11.00
N GLY A 96 2.20 14.06 -10.67
CA GLY A 96 3.56 14.34 -11.13
C GLY A 96 3.69 14.31 -12.64
N LEU A 97 3.23 13.25 -13.30
CA LEU A 97 3.29 13.08 -14.75
C LEU A 97 2.52 14.16 -15.51
N ARG A 98 1.50 14.77 -14.92
CA ARG A 98 0.74 15.89 -15.50
C ARG A 98 1.29 17.26 -15.09
N GLY A 99 2.39 17.32 -14.34
CA GLY A 99 3.00 18.56 -13.88
C GLY A 99 2.11 19.38 -12.95
N LEU A 100 1.23 18.72 -12.16
CA LEU A 100 0.36 19.40 -11.23
C LEU A 100 1.18 20.02 -10.09
N LYS A 101 0.59 21.01 -9.41
CA LYS A 101 1.26 21.67 -8.27
C LYS A 101 1.49 20.68 -7.14
N ILE A 102 2.73 20.52 -6.73
CA ILE A 102 3.14 19.60 -5.65
C ILE A 102 2.41 19.93 -4.34
N THR A 103 2.17 21.20 -4.06
CA THR A 103 1.41 21.63 -2.87
C THR A 103 -0.04 21.13 -2.86
N GLU A 104 -0.70 21.03 -4.01
CA GLU A 104 -2.05 20.47 -4.10
C GLU A 104 -2.02 18.94 -3.94
N THR A 105 -1.03 18.26 -4.54
CA THR A 105 -0.82 16.83 -4.35
C THR A 105 -0.61 16.51 -2.86
N GLU A 106 0.28 17.25 -2.20
CA GLU A 106 0.53 17.10 -0.75
C GLU A 106 -0.74 17.29 0.07
N LYS A 107 -1.48 18.37 -0.19
CA LYS A 107 -2.75 18.68 0.49
C LYS A 107 -3.76 17.53 0.36
N ASN A 108 -3.91 16.98 -0.86
CA ASN A 108 -4.82 15.87 -1.12
C ASN A 108 -4.38 14.61 -0.37
N LEU A 109 -3.10 14.22 -0.45
CA LEU A 109 -2.57 13.06 0.26
C LEU A 109 -2.76 13.19 1.79
N ARG A 110 -2.47 14.36 2.35
CA ARG A 110 -2.67 14.61 3.79
C ARG A 110 -4.15 14.59 4.19
N SER A 111 -5.07 15.04 3.33
CA SER A 111 -6.51 14.89 3.57
C SER A 111 -6.92 13.43 3.68
N ILE A 112 -6.45 12.57 2.77
CA ILE A 112 -6.69 11.13 2.79
C ILE A 112 -6.17 10.52 4.11
N ILE A 113 -4.92 10.84 4.47
CA ILE A 113 -4.27 10.36 5.70
C ILE A 113 -5.06 10.78 6.94
N LYS A 114 -5.49 12.04 6.99
CA LYS A 114 -6.30 12.57 8.11
C LYS A 114 -7.62 11.82 8.26
N ILE A 115 -8.32 11.53 7.17
CA ILE A 115 -9.57 10.75 7.20
C ILE A 115 -9.33 9.35 7.76
N ALA A 116 -8.29 8.65 7.29
CA ALA A 116 -7.93 7.32 7.76
C ALA A 116 -7.59 7.32 9.26
N LYS A 117 -6.74 8.25 9.70
CA LYS A 117 -6.34 8.39 11.12
C LYS A 117 -7.52 8.71 12.04
N ASN A 118 -8.45 9.55 11.62
CA ASN A 118 -9.68 9.86 12.38
C ASN A 118 -10.55 8.61 12.59
N LYS A 119 -10.43 7.61 11.72
CA LYS A 119 -11.09 6.31 11.84
C LYS A 119 -10.20 5.25 12.49
N LYS A 120 -9.04 5.64 13.05
CA LYS A 120 -8.06 4.75 13.70
C LYS A 120 -7.47 3.70 12.74
N ILE A 121 -7.46 3.99 11.44
CA ILE A 121 -6.86 3.15 10.41
C ILE A 121 -5.36 3.46 10.36
N LYS A 122 -4.52 2.44 10.44
CA LYS A 122 -3.07 2.56 10.23
C LYS A 122 -2.79 2.92 8.79
N VAL A 123 -1.94 3.93 8.54
CA VAL A 123 -1.61 4.36 7.18
C VAL A 123 -0.15 4.03 6.88
N LEU A 124 0.09 3.40 5.74
CA LEU A 124 1.40 3.13 5.16
C LEU A 124 1.51 3.90 3.85
N LEU A 125 2.54 4.73 3.70
CA LEU A 125 2.72 5.57 2.52
C LEU A 125 3.76 4.96 1.58
N LEU A 126 3.39 4.74 0.33
CA LEU A 126 4.31 4.33 -0.74
C LEU A 126 4.70 5.54 -1.57
N GLY A 127 5.99 5.83 -1.62
CA GLY A 127 6.54 6.95 -2.36
C GLY A 127 6.77 6.63 -3.83
N LEU A 128 6.72 7.67 -4.63
CA LEU A 128 6.91 7.67 -6.08
C LEU A 128 7.96 8.70 -6.46
N LEU A 129 8.66 8.47 -7.55
CA LEU A 129 9.63 9.42 -8.10
C LEU A 129 9.22 9.85 -9.50
N MET A 130 9.58 11.07 -9.86
CA MET A 130 9.40 11.55 -11.23
C MET A 130 10.62 11.22 -12.08
N PRO A 131 10.38 10.82 -13.36
CA PRO A 131 11.47 10.62 -14.32
C PRO A 131 12.30 11.89 -14.50
N PRO A 132 13.62 11.78 -14.80
CA PRO A 132 14.52 12.93 -14.87
C PRO A 132 14.16 13.99 -15.91
N ASN A 133 13.42 13.61 -16.96
CA ASN A 133 12.97 14.49 -18.02
C ASN A 133 11.90 15.52 -17.60
N TYR A 134 11.35 15.39 -16.39
CA TYR A 134 10.45 16.40 -15.78
C TYR A 134 11.19 17.60 -15.17
N GLY A 135 12.51 17.61 -15.25
CA GLY A 135 13.36 18.63 -14.70
C GLY A 135 13.76 18.39 -13.24
N LYS A 136 15.05 18.58 -12.94
CA LYS A 136 15.63 18.24 -11.63
C LYS A 136 14.91 18.90 -10.45
N LYS A 137 14.52 20.17 -10.57
CA LYS A 137 13.84 20.88 -9.49
C LYS A 137 12.52 20.21 -9.14
N TYR A 138 11.65 19.98 -10.13
CA TYR A 138 10.33 19.37 -9.91
C TYR A 138 10.45 17.95 -9.36
N ALA A 139 11.34 17.13 -9.94
CA ALA A 139 11.55 15.76 -9.47
C ALA A 139 12.03 15.73 -8.01
N THR A 140 12.97 16.61 -7.63
CA THR A 140 13.43 16.70 -6.23
C THR A 140 12.32 17.16 -5.28
N GLU A 141 11.56 18.20 -5.65
CA GLU A 141 10.46 18.70 -4.82
C GLU A 141 9.37 17.63 -4.64
N PHE A 142 9.09 16.84 -5.69
CA PHE A 142 8.12 15.75 -5.65
C PHE A 142 8.57 14.61 -4.70
N GLU A 143 9.83 14.22 -4.74
CA GLU A 143 10.40 13.25 -3.80
C GLU A 143 10.35 13.74 -2.35
N VAL A 144 10.79 14.99 -2.12
CA VAL A 144 10.81 15.61 -0.79
C VAL A 144 9.39 15.70 -0.18
N MET A 145 8.37 15.93 -1.00
CA MET A 145 6.96 15.98 -0.56
C MET A 145 6.55 14.70 0.19
N TYR A 146 6.82 13.51 -0.33
CA TYR A 146 6.45 12.26 0.35
C TYR A 146 7.17 12.10 1.69
N LYS A 147 8.47 12.41 1.72
CA LYS A 147 9.26 12.37 2.96
C LYS A 147 8.72 13.37 3.98
N HIS A 148 8.35 14.57 3.55
CA HIS A 148 7.74 15.60 4.39
C HIS A 148 6.40 15.11 4.96
N ILE A 149 5.49 14.58 4.12
CA ILE A 149 4.22 14.00 4.55
C ILE A 149 4.44 12.96 5.63
N SER A 150 5.33 11.98 5.39
CA SER A 150 5.56 10.89 6.35
C SER A 150 6.06 11.39 7.70
N THR A 151 6.95 12.39 7.67
CA THR A 151 7.53 13.00 8.88
C THR A 151 6.48 13.76 9.69
N VAL A 152 5.70 14.63 9.02
CA VAL A 152 4.65 15.45 9.67
C VAL A 152 3.52 14.58 10.19
N GLU A 153 3.08 13.63 9.39
CA GLU A 153 1.99 12.72 9.74
C GLU A 153 2.43 11.55 10.64
N LYS A 154 3.74 11.38 10.87
CA LYS A 154 4.33 10.30 11.68
C LYS A 154 3.81 8.92 11.25
N ILE A 155 3.90 8.63 9.96
CA ILE A 155 3.46 7.36 9.36
C ILE A 155 4.63 6.61 8.70
N PRO A 156 4.60 5.27 8.67
CA PRO A 156 5.57 4.47 7.93
C PRO A 156 5.61 4.86 6.46
N PHE A 157 6.81 4.89 5.90
CA PHE A 157 7.08 5.35 4.54
C PHE A 157 8.05 4.44 3.81
N MET A 158 7.67 4.02 2.60
CA MET A 158 8.55 3.38 1.63
C MET A 158 8.96 4.45 0.59
N PRO A 159 10.24 4.81 0.49
CA PRO A 159 10.66 5.97 -0.33
C PRO A 159 10.34 5.85 -1.82
N PHE A 160 10.50 4.65 -2.40
CA PHE A 160 10.21 4.44 -3.82
C PHE A 160 9.78 2.99 -4.08
N ILE A 161 8.50 2.84 -4.45
CA ILE A 161 7.88 1.51 -4.68
C ILE A 161 8.52 0.78 -5.87
N LEU A 162 8.98 1.49 -6.90
CA LEU A 162 9.55 0.90 -8.13
C LEU A 162 11.08 0.82 -8.12
N LYS A 163 11.73 0.86 -6.96
CA LYS A 163 13.19 0.95 -6.83
C LYS A 163 13.94 -0.11 -7.67
N GLU A 164 13.46 -1.35 -7.65
CA GLU A 164 14.11 -2.48 -8.33
C GLU A 164 13.54 -2.76 -9.74
N VAL A 165 12.64 -1.88 -10.23
CA VAL A 165 11.89 -2.10 -11.47
C VAL A 165 12.02 -0.93 -12.44
N ALA A 166 12.01 0.31 -11.92
CA ALA A 166 12.00 1.50 -12.76
C ALA A 166 13.21 1.56 -13.71
N GLY A 167 12.94 1.82 -15.00
CA GLY A 167 13.96 1.94 -16.03
C GLY A 167 14.62 0.63 -16.47
N ILE A 168 14.15 -0.53 -16.00
CA ILE A 168 14.64 -1.85 -16.40
C ILE A 168 13.67 -2.45 -17.41
N PRO A 169 13.99 -2.49 -18.73
CA PRO A 169 13.04 -2.87 -19.78
C PRO A 169 12.39 -4.25 -19.57
N GLN A 170 13.14 -5.22 -19.05
CA GLN A 170 12.63 -6.58 -18.82
C GLN A 170 11.56 -6.68 -17.71
N TYR A 171 11.40 -5.63 -16.89
CA TYR A 171 10.43 -5.58 -15.79
C TYR A 171 9.27 -4.61 -16.06
N ASN A 172 9.34 -3.88 -17.19
CA ASN A 172 8.32 -2.91 -17.56
C ASN A 172 7.63 -3.31 -18.86
N GLN A 173 6.45 -2.76 -19.06
CA GLN A 173 5.72 -2.80 -20.32
C GLN A 173 6.40 -1.88 -21.35
N THR A 174 5.95 -1.93 -22.60
CA THR A 174 6.53 -1.14 -23.69
C THR A 174 6.43 0.37 -23.48
N ASP A 175 5.53 0.83 -22.62
CA ASP A 175 5.40 2.25 -22.24
C ASP A 175 6.52 2.74 -21.29
N GLY A 176 7.26 1.82 -20.69
CA GLY A 176 8.41 2.10 -19.81
C GLY A 176 8.08 2.63 -18.43
N ILE A 177 6.80 2.75 -18.06
CA ILE A 177 6.37 3.29 -16.76
C ILE A 177 5.51 2.32 -15.95
N HIS A 178 4.87 1.35 -16.57
CA HIS A 178 4.09 0.33 -15.88
C HIS A 178 4.89 -0.98 -15.81
N PRO A 179 4.98 -1.60 -14.62
CA PRO A 179 5.57 -2.93 -14.49
C PRO A 179 4.80 -3.96 -15.30
N ASN A 180 5.50 -4.91 -15.91
CA ASN A 180 4.88 -6.14 -16.42
C ASN A 180 4.68 -7.15 -15.27
N ALA A 181 4.16 -8.36 -15.55
CA ALA A 181 3.91 -9.36 -14.53
C ALA A 181 5.14 -9.64 -13.65
N ARG A 182 6.33 -9.73 -14.26
CA ARG A 182 7.58 -9.92 -13.51
C ARG A 182 7.95 -8.72 -12.65
N GLY A 183 7.73 -7.51 -13.15
CA GLY A 183 7.91 -6.27 -12.38
C GLY A 183 6.99 -6.21 -11.17
N HIS A 184 5.72 -6.61 -11.33
CA HIS A 184 4.76 -6.71 -10.21
C HIS A 184 5.20 -7.72 -9.14
N GLU A 185 5.77 -8.87 -9.53
CA GLU A 185 6.35 -9.83 -8.56
C GLU A 185 7.46 -9.19 -7.71
N ILE A 186 8.37 -8.44 -8.35
CA ILE A 186 9.48 -7.77 -7.67
C ILE A 186 8.96 -6.69 -6.71
N VAL A 187 8.02 -5.84 -7.17
CA VAL A 187 7.35 -4.84 -6.33
C VAL A 187 6.66 -5.50 -5.14
N ALA A 188 5.96 -6.61 -5.38
CA ALA A 188 5.23 -7.31 -4.32
C ALA A 188 6.15 -7.83 -3.21
N VAL A 189 7.37 -8.29 -3.52
CA VAL A 189 8.34 -8.71 -2.49
C VAL A 189 8.63 -7.56 -1.53
N SER A 190 9.06 -6.42 -2.06
CA SER A 190 9.45 -5.25 -1.25
C SER A 190 8.26 -4.68 -0.46
N VAL A 191 7.06 -4.62 -1.09
CA VAL A 191 5.85 -4.13 -0.42
C VAL A 191 5.37 -5.13 0.64
N THR A 192 5.48 -6.45 0.40
CA THR A 192 5.15 -7.47 1.41
C THR A 192 5.99 -7.27 2.67
N GLU A 193 7.31 -7.11 2.53
CA GLU A 193 8.20 -6.88 3.67
C GLU A 193 7.87 -5.59 4.41
N PHE A 194 7.52 -4.53 3.67
CA PHE A 194 7.12 -3.26 4.26
C PHE A 194 5.81 -3.37 5.04
N VAL A 195 4.80 -4.03 4.48
CA VAL A 195 3.52 -4.26 5.16
C VAL A 195 3.71 -5.17 6.37
N GLU A 196 4.45 -6.28 6.24
CA GLU A 196 4.72 -7.24 7.31
C GLU A 196 5.32 -6.60 8.56
N ARG A 197 6.32 -5.73 8.38
CA ARG A 197 6.92 -4.97 9.50
C ARG A 197 5.95 -4.00 10.17
N ASN A 198 4.80 -3.79 9.57
CA ASN A 198 3.78 -2.85 10.02
C ASN A 198 2.44 -3.52 10.36
N LEU A 199 2.33 -4.85 10.35
CA LEU A 199 1.20 -5.59 10.90
C LEU A 199 1.27 -5.61 12.43
#